data_cccf1751e5a66cca80c7e5d9838ca7f7
#
_entry.id   cccf1751e5a66cca80c7e5d9838ca7f7
#
_cell.length_a   1.000
_cell.length_b   1.000
_cell.length_c   1.000
_cell.angle_alpha   90.00
_cell.angle_beta   90.00
_cell.angle_gamma   90.00
#
_symmetry.space_group_name_H-M   'P 1'
#
loop_
_entity.id
_entity.type
_entity.pdbx_description
1 polymer ?
#
loop_
_entity_poly.entity_id
_entity_poly.type
_entity_poly.pdbx_seq_one_letter_code
_entity_poly.pdbx_strand_id
1 'polypeptide(L)'
;VVKILGIFFAGILMICLGKYDQKKKLAPWLKLFFQTIIAFLVIIVGIRIEFLRNYSGGYWYLNNLSIPITIIWLLTITNSIGHTDELGDITPTIVFIASLTFFVVSLFQRQGLIIAEILSVFLIIFSSVIIYLKKKGTAENRNYFSSFYMFFGFMLAIIAIAGVLKSTAALTLLTPLLILGFPIVDTSYSFIASYLREDYLESINSSKLRQRFIEQGFSWRGANILIISACAYLNLVAITVSVWENLYLFTTMIGVGYLAYYWLKQRVVNGQNIIEFDEFKQRIKLFEVPIDSLNCHQVLERLERFINEKKAHQVITPDTLAILRARTDKQYLDIIKKADLITPDGAGILWATAFLEESLPERITGIDMINYICQLAVRKKYKIYLLGAEKSVIEKATKNLREKYPGINIVGYHHGYFDNSNSTTNDTSEENENMIIQEIKDKKPDFLLVGMGVPKQEFWIFKHKDELEVPVCIGIGGSFDVISGKIPRAPLWMQNHGMEWIYRLIREPKRIKRVITLPYFMWLILLGKIELLFRMER
;
A
#
# COMPACT_ATOMS: atom_id res chain seq x y z
N VAL A 1 42.84 21.85 -3.63
CA VAL A 1 42.63 21.69 -5.07
C VAL A 1 43.27 20.38 -5.55
N VAL A 2 44.57 20.12 -5.30
CA VAL A 2 45.32 18.94 -5.77
C VAL A 2 44.63 17.61 -5.34
N LYS A 3 44.18 17.52 -4.09
CA LYS A 3 43.47 16.33 -3.58
C LYS A 3 42.19 16.05 -4.35
N ILE A 4 41.39 17.06 -4.62
CA ILE A 4 40.12 16.91 -5.35
C ILE A 4 40.40 16.49 -6.80
N LEU A 5 41.35 17.12 -7.48
CA LEU A 5 41.73 16.75 -8.85
C LEU A 5 42.23 15.30 -8.94
N GLY A 6 43.05 14.87 -7.96
CA GLY A 6 43.54 13.49 -7.91
C GLY A 6 42.43 12.45 -7.70
N ILE A 7 41.43 12.79 -6.86
CA ILE A 7 40.25 11.93 -6.65
C ILE A 7 39.42 11.82 -7.94
N PHE A 8 39.15 12.93 -8.62
CA PHE A 8 38.40 12.89 -9.89
C PHE A 8 39.16 12.15 -10.99
N PHE A 9 40.48 12.31 -11.07
CA PHE A 9 41.31 11.55 -12.02
C PHE A 9 41.23 10.05 -11.74
N ALA A 10 41.40 9.61 -10.49
CA ALA A 10 41.24 8.21 -10.11
C ALA A 10 39.81 7.70 -10.39
N GLY A 11 38.79 8.55 -10.20
CA GLY A 11 37.40 8.25 -10.54
C GLY A 11 37.19 8.00 -12.05
N ILE A 12 37.81 8.84 -12.90
CA ILE A 12 37.75 8.65 -14.36
C ILE A 12 38.40 7.33 -14.76
N LEU A 13 39.57 7.00 -14.18
CA LEU A 13 40.22 5.70 -14.41
C LEU A 13 39.32 4.52 -14.01
N MET A 14 38.60 4.65 -12.91
CA MET A 14 37.65 3.63 -12.46
C MET A 14 36.47 3.47 -13.44
N ILE A 15 35.97 4.55 -14.03
CA ILE A 15 34.94 4.50 -15.09
C ILE A 15 35.50 3.81 -16.33
N CYS A 16 36.74 4.14 -16.74
CA CYS A 16 37.40 3.49 -17.88
C CYS A 16 37.55 1.98 -17.66
N LEU A 17 37.98 1.59 -16.45
CA LEU A 17 38.09 0.18 -16.06
C LEU A 17 36.73 -0.52 -16.12
N GLY A 18 35.66 0.11 -15.57
CA GLY A 18 34.30 -0.42 -15.62
C GLY A 18 33.77 -0.61 -17.03
N LYS A 19 34.01 0.36 -17.94
CA LYS A 19 33.65 0.22 -19.36
C LYS A 19 34.42 -0.88 -20.07
N TYR A 20 35.70 -1.03 -19.73
CA TYR A 20 36.53 -2.07 -20.33
C TYR A 20 36.12 -3.46 -19.86
N ASP A 21 35.84 -3.61 -18.55
CA ASP A 21 35.34 -4.85 -17.94
C ASP A 21 34.00 -5.28 -18.56
N GLN A 22 33.09 -4.33 -18.75
CA GLN A 22 31.80 -4.59 -19.41
C GLN A 22 31.95 -5.12 -20.84
N LYS A 23 32.93 -4.61 -21.59
CA LYS A 23 33.17 -5.05 -22.98
C LYS A 23 33.90 -6.39 -23.08
N LYS A 24 34.90 -6.65 -22.23
CA LYS A 24 35.84 -7.79 -22.38
C LYS A 24 35.76 -8.83 -21.27
N LYS A 25 34.90 -8.62 -20.22
CA LYS A 25 34.78 -9.52 -19.06
C LYS A 25 36.13 -9.91 -18.50
N LEU A 26 36.83 -8.97 -17.85
CA LEU A 26 38.14 -9.19 -17.28
C LEU A 26 38.15 -10.33 -16.26
N ALA A 27 39.25 -11.08 -16.22
CA ALA A 27 39.47 -12.04 -15.15
C ALA A 27 39.47 -11.33 -13.79
N PRO A 28 38.83 -11.90 -12.73
CA PRO A 28 38.65 -11.23 -11.42
C PRO A 28 39.98 -10.72 -10.82
N TRP A 29 41.08 -11.49 -10.94
CA TRP A 29 42.38 -11.09 -10.42
C TRP A 29 42.96 -9.87 -11.15
N LEU A 30 42.76 -9.77 -12.48
CA LEU A 30 43.21 -8.63 -13.27
C LEU A 30 42.45 -7.35 -12.97
N LYS A 31 41.15 -7.49 -12.74
CA LYS A 31 40.28 -6.41 -12.27
C LYS A 31 40.74 -5.86 -10.90
N LEU A 32 40.97 -6.75 -9.93
CA LEU A 32 41.50 -6.39 -8.61
C LEU A 32 42.87 -5.71 -8.70
N PHE A 33 43.76 -6.17 -9.59
CA PHE A 33 45.07 -5.58 -9.83
C PHE A 33 44.96 -4.11 -10.27
N PHE A 34 44.16 -3.82 -11.30
CA PHE A 34 43.95 -2.43 -11.75
C PHE A 34 43.27 -1.57 -10.70
N GLN A 35 42.28 -2.10 -10.00
CA GLN A 35 41.63 -1.40 -8.90
C GLN A 35 42.63 -1.04 -7.79
N THR A 36 43.57 -1.94 -7.48
CA THR A 36 44.61 -1.69 -6.48
C THR A 36 45.55 -0.55 -6.91
N ILE A 37 45.93 -0.49 -8.18
CA ILE A 37 46.74 0.62 -8.71
C ILE A 37 46.00 1.95 -8.58
N ILE A 38 44.70 1.98 -8.93
CA ILE A 38 43.87 3.20 -8.81
C ILE A 38 43.70 3.59 -7.33
N ALA A 39 43.50 2.64 -6.42
CA ALA A 39 43.43 2.88 -4.99
C ALA A 39 44.75 3.48 -4.44
N PHE A 40 45.88 2.99 -4.94
CA PHE A 40 47.19 3.51 -4.54
C PHE A 40 47.39 4.97 -4.95
N LEU A 41 46.92 5.38 -6.13
CA LEU A 41 46.92 6.79 -6.53
C LEU A 41 46.20 7.71 -5.54
N VAL A 42 45.07 7.26 -4.99
CA VAL A 42 44.30 8.03 -4.00
C VAL A 42 45.05 8.13 -2.68
N ILE A 43 45.78 7.08 -2.30
CA ILE A 43 46.63 7.09 -1.07
C ILE A 43 47.77 8.08 -1.23
N ILE A 44 48.43 8.15 -2.42
CA ILE A 44 49.49 9.14 -2.70
C ILE A 44 48.98 10.57 -2.57
N VAL A 45 47.75 10.82 -2.97
CA VAL A 45 47.11 12.14 -2.84
C VAL A 45 46.76 12.48 -1.37
N GLY A 46 46.98 11.55 -0.44
CA GLY A 46 46.82 11.73 1.00
C GLY A 46 45.42 11.43 1.53
N ILE A 47 44.68 10.52 0.84
CA ILE A 47 43.42 9.98 1.35
C ILE A 47 43.72 8.56 1.84
N ARG A 48 43.83 8.41 3.15
CA ARG A 48 44.10 7.12 3.80
C ARG A 48 43.52 7.09 5.21
N ILE A 49 43.28 5.90 5.72
CA ILE A 49 42.82 5.64 7.09
C ILE A 49 44.07 5.66 7.98
N GLU A 50 44.28 6.72 8.76
CA GLU A 50 45.49 6.89 9.57
C GLU A 50 45.33 6.34 10.98
N PHE A 51 44.11 6.41 11.53
CA PHE A 51 43.78 5.96 12.88
C PHE A 51 42.36 5.45 12.95
N LEU A 52 42.08 4.65 13.97
CA LEU A 52 40.75 4.20 14.37
C LEU A 52 40.52 4.65 15.80
N ARG A 53 39.33 5.18 16.10
CA ARG A 53 39.01 5.56 17.47
C ARG A 53 38.54 4.36 18.27
N ASN A 54 39.05 4.23 19.48
CA ASN A 54 38.65 3.22 20.46
C ASN A 54 37.35 3.67 21.16
N TYR A 55 36.51 2.71 21.58
CA TYR A 55 35.29 2.95 22.37
C TYR A 55 35.57 3.72 23.69
N SER A 56 36.74 3.52 24.29
CA SER A 56 37.19 4.22 25.49
C SER A 56 37.71 5.65 25.26
N GLY A 57 37.58 6.19 24.05
CA GLY A 57 37.98 7.57 23.70
C GLY A 57 39.41 7.76 23.20
N GLY A 58 40.21 6.68 23.15
CA GLY A 58 41.59 6.69 22.62
C GLY A 58 41.66 6.49 21.11
N TYR A 59 42.85 6.66 20.53
CA TYR A 59 43.14 6.45 19.12
C TYR A 59 44.12 5.31 18.91
N TRP A 60 43.82 4.39 18.02
CA TRP A 60 44.76 3.39 17.50
C TRP A 60 45.34 3.90 16.17
N TYR A 61 46.61 4.32 16.23
CA TYR A 61 47.33 4.73 15.02
C TYR A 61 47.78 3.51 14.22
N LEU A 62 47.38 3.47 12.93
CA LEU A 62 47.64 2.30 12.08
C LEU A 62 49.06 2.26 11.52
N ASN A 63 49.78 3.37 11.53
CA ASN A 63 51.16 3.49 11.03
C ASN A 63 51.32 2.78 9.67
N ASN A 64 52.17 1.75 9.56
CA ASN A 64 52.39 1.00 8.32
C ASN A 64 51.18 0.19 7.83
N LEU A 65 50.23 -0.16 8.71
CA LEU A 65 49.00 -0.83 8.33
C LEU A 65 47.96 0.10 7.69
N SER A 66 48.17 1.41 7.72
CA SER A 66 47.28 2.42 7.12
C SER A 66 47.08 2.14 5.61
N ILE A 67 48.13 1.82 4.88
CA ILE A 67 48.10 1.58 3.41
C ILE A 67 47.29 0.31 3.08
N PRO A 68 47.61 -0.89 3.62
CA PRO A 68 46.85 -2.09 3.27
C PRO A 68 45.39 -2.04 3.73
N ILE A 69 45.12 -1.49 4.90
CA ILE A 69 43.73 -1.33 5.38
C ILE A 69 42.94 -0.40 4.48
N THR A 70 43.53 0.70 4.02
CA THR A 70 42.87 1.61 3.08
C THR A 70 42.58 0.95 1.72
N ILE A 71 43.53 0.16 1.19
CA ILE A 71 43.35 -0.58 -0.07
C ILE A 71 42.18 -1.58 0.11
N ILE A 72 42.22 -2.40 1.17
CA ILE A 72 41.13 -3.37 1.45
C ILE A 72 39.79 -2.67 1.55
N TRP A 73 39.69 -1.55 2.25
CA TRP A 73 38.46 -0.76 2.34
C TRP A 73 37.98 -0.29 0.98
N LEU A 74 38.84 0.36 0.19
CA LEU A 74 38.50 0.87 -1.13
C LEU A 74 38.02 -0.26 -2.06
N LEU A 75 38.74 -1.40 -2.08
CA LEU A 75 38.39 -2.55 -2.92
C LEU A 75 37.07 -3.20 -2.47
N THR A 76 36.87 -3.37 -1.17
CA THR A 76 35.66 -3.99 -0.64
C THR A 76 34.41 -3.19 -1.03
N ILE A 77 34.40 -1.89 -0.79
CA ILE A 77 33.23 -1.05 -1.11
C ILE A 77 33.04 -0.89 -2.62
N THR A 78 34.15 -0.72 -3.38
CA THR A 78 34.08 -0.65 -4.86
C THR A 78 33.42 -1.90 -5.44
N ASN A 79 33.83 -3.08 -4.98
CA ASN A 79 33.29 -4.33 -5.50
C ASN A 79 31.90 -4.64 -4.92
N SER A 80 31.59 -4.25 -3.68
CA SER A 80 30.25 -4.43 -3.11
C SER A 80 29.16 -3.68 -3.91
N ILE A 81 29.46 -2.49 -4.41
CA ILE A 81 28.53 -1.74 -5.27
C ILE A 81 28.70 -2.11 -6.75
N GLY A 82 29.92 -2.44 -7.19
CA GLY A 82 30.20 -2.87 -8.56
C GLY A 82 29.56 -4.20 -8.95
N HIS A 83 29.40 -5.13 -8.00
CA HIS A 83 28.73 -6.42 -8.22
C HIS A 83 27.21 -6.37 -8.13
N THR A 84 26.62 -5.20 -7.79
CA THR A 84 25.17 -5.03 -7.79
C THR A 84 24.58 -4.88 -9.21
N ASP A 85 25.27 -5.35 -10.26
CA ASP A 85 24.79 -5.27 -11.64
C ASP A 85 23.41 -5.91 -11.84
N GLU A 86 23.08 -6.94 -11.07
CA GLU A 86 21.75 -7.56 -11.08
C GLU A 86 20.70 -6.80 -10.26
N LEU A 87 21.12 -5.97 -9.30
CA LEU A 87 20.28 -4.95 -8.69
C LEU A 87 20.10 -3.74 -9.61
N GLY A 88 20.63 -3.78 -10.83
CA GLY A 88 20.83 -2.72 -11.81
C GLY A 88 19.83 -1.57 -11.83
N ASP A 89 18.58 -1.82 -11.48
CA ASP A 89 17.55 -0.78 -11.45
C ASP A 89 17.60 0.05 -10.17
N ILE A 90 18.06 -0.49 -9.05
CA ILE A 90 18.02 0.18 -7.74
C ILE A 90 19.38 0.70 -7.25
N THR A 91 20.50 0.26 -7.83
CA THR A 91 21.85 0.68 -7.42
C THR A 91 22.02 2.21 -7.38
N PRO A 92 21.60 2.99 -8.40
CA PRO A 92 21.70 4.45 -8.32
C PRO A 92 20.89 5.05 -7.18
N THR A 93 19.75 4.44 -6.83
CA THR A 93 18.92 4.86 -5.69
C THR A 93 19.62 4.60 -4.35
N ILE A 94 20.29 3.46 -4.20
CA ILE A 94 21.09 3.14 -3.02
C ILE A 94 22.24 4.14 -2.88
N VAL A 95 22.95 4.44 -3.98
CA VAL A 95 24.05 5.43 -4.01
C VAL A 95 23.54 6.82 -3.64
N PHE A 96 22.37 7.22 -4.14
CA PHE A 96 21.74 8.49 -3.79
C PHE A 96 21.48 8.60 -2.30
N ILE A 97 20.84 7.58 -1.69
CA ILE A 97 20.54 7.55 -0.26
C ILE A 97 21.83 7.61 0.57
N ALA A 98 22.82 6.79 0.23
CA ALA A 98 24.12 6.77 0.92
C ALA A 98 24.84 8.12 0.83
N SER A 99 24.88 8.73 -0.36
CA SER A 99 25.52 10.03 -0.57
C SER A 99 24.82 11.15 0.21
N LEU A 100 23.48 11.14 0.23
CA LEU A 100 22.69 12.10 1.01
C LEU A 100 23.00 11.95 2.51
N THR A 101 23.10 10.72 3.00
CA THR A 101 23.43 10.43 4.39
C THR A 101 24.84 10.91 4.76
N PHE A 102 25.83 10.63 3.92
CA PHE A 102 27.19 11.14 4.13
C PHE A 102 27.23 12.67 4.16
N PHE A 103 26.49 13.33 3.28
CA PHE A 103 26.37 14.79 3.26
C PHE A 103 25.78 15.32 4.56
N VAL A 104 24.66 14.76 5.01
CA VAL A 104 24.00 15.14 6.28
C VAL A 104 24.94 14.92 7.47
N VAL A 105 25.57 13.75 7.58
CA VAL A 105 26.51 13.43 8.66
C VAL A 105 27.69 14.39 8.67
N SER A 106 28.25 14.75 7.50
CA SER A 106 29.38 15.69 7.42
C SER A 106 29.01 17.11 7.88
N LEU A 107 27.79 17.57 7.62
CA LEU A 107 27.29 18.85 8.10
C LEU A 107 27.17 18.91 9.63
N PHE A 108 26.68 17.84 10.27
CA PHE A 108 26.51 17.79 11.72
C PHE A 108 27.83 17.66 12.47
N GLN A 109 28.86 17.05 11.89
CA GLN A 109 30.16 16.84 12.55
C GLN A 109 31.04 18.09 12.66
N ARG A 110 30.65 19.24 12.07
CA ARG A 110 31.26 20.58 12.19
C ARG A 110 32.80 20.66 12.00
N GLN A 111 33.44 19.67 11.38
CA GLN A 111 34.90 19.56 11.30
C GLN A 111 35.51 20.02 9.96
N GLY A 112 34.79 20.84 9.17
CA GLY A 112 35.31 21.38 7.92
C GLY A 112 35.63 20.28 6.88
N LEU A 113 34.78 19.26 6.78
CA LEU A 113 34.95 18.09 5.90
C LEU A 113 34.57 18.42 4.45
N ILE A 114 35.00 19.58 3.95
CA ILE A 114 34.66 20.17 2.65
C ILE A 114 34.80 19.16 1.49
N ILE A 115 35.83 18.30 1.54
CA ILE A 115 36.03 17.29 0.49
C ILE A 115 34.88 16.28 0.47
N ALA A 116 34.47 15.77 1.63
CA ALA A 116 33.35 14.81 1.74
C ALA A 116 32.03 15.46 1.32
N GLU A 117 31.79 16.70 1.68
CA GLU A 117 30.60 17.47 1.31
C GLU A 117 30.52 17.66 -0.21
N ILE A 118 31.60 18.16 -0.85
CA ILE A 118 31.65 18.38 -2.31
C ILE A 118 31.42 17.05 -3.06
N LEU A 119 32.11 15.98 -2.66
CA LEU A 119 31.97 14.68 -3.31
C LEU A 119 30.57 14.07 -3.12
N SER A 120 29.97 14.25 -1.94
CA SER A 120 28.61 13.80 -1.67
C SER A 120 27.59 14.52 -2.54
N VAL A 121 27.66 15.86 -2.64
CA VAL A 121 26.78 16.66 -3.51
C VAL A 121 26.95 16.23 -4.97
N PHE A 122 28.19 16.02 -5.41
CA PHE A 122 28.46 15.52 -6.77
C PHE A 122 27.78 14.17 -7.02
N LEU A 123 27.91 13.20 -6.11
CA LEU A 123 27.27 11.91 -6.26
C LEU A 123 25.74 11.98 -6.17
N ILE A 124 25.16 12.84 -5.34
CA ILE A 124 23.72 13.08 -5.27
C ILE A 124 23.20 13.53 -6.64
N ILE A 125 23.85 14.52 -7.24
CA ILE A 125 23.46 15.03 -8.57
C ILE A 125 23.64 13.94 -9.63
N PHE A 126 24.79 13.28 -9.66
CA PHE A 126 25.12 12.29 -10.69
C PHE A 126 24.20 11.05 -10.61
N SER A 127 23.94 10.53 -9.42
CA SER A 127 23.00 9.41 -9.24
C SER A 127 21.55 9.81 -9.59
N SER A 128 21.12 11.03 -9.26
CA SER A 128 19.80 11.55 -9.65
C SER A 128 19.62 11.62 -11.16
N VAL A 129 20.65 12.08 -11.88
CA VAL A 129 20.65 12.11 -13.35
C VAL A 129 20.53 10.70 -13.91
N ILE A 130 21.27 9.73 -13.38
CA ILE A 130 21.18 8.35 -13.85
C ILE A 130 19.81 7.75 -13.55
N ILE A 131 19.21 7.99 -12.38
CA ILE A 131 17.85 7.55 -12.05
C ILE A 131 16.85 8.11 -13.07
N TYR A 132 16.95 9.41 -13.37
CA TYR A 132 16.07 10.05 -14.35
C TYR A 132 16.23 9.46 -15.76
N LEU A 133 17.49 9.28 -16.24
CA LEU A 133 17.77 8.74 -17.57
C LEU A 133 17.31 7.29 -17.69
N LYS A 134 17.48 6.47 -16.64
CA LYS A 134 16.97 5.09 -16.61
C LYS A 134 15.45 5.02 -16.69
N LYS A 135 14.74 5.94 -16.03
CA LYS A 135 13.28 5.99 -16.09
C LYS A 135 12.76 6.36 -17.48
N LYS A 136 13.51 7.19 -18.25
CA LYS A 136 13.14 7.68 -19.57
C LYS A 136 13.66 6.80 -20.73
N GLY A 137 14.66 5.94 -20.49
CA GLY A 137 15.35 5.18 -21.53
C GLY A 137 14.69 3.86 -21.88
N THR A 138 15.01 3.34 -23.09
CA THR A 138 14.64 2.01 -23.57
C THR A 138 15.43 0.90 -22.86
N ALA A 139 14.99 -0.37 -22.99
CA ALA A 139 15.64 -1.52 -22.33
C ALA A 139 17.13 -1.67 -22.67
N GLU A 140 17.56 -1.33 -23.89
CA GLU A 140 18.96 -1.36 -24.33
C GLU A 140 19.86 -0.36 -23.57
N ASN A 141 19.33 0.81 -23.22
CA ASN A 141 20.06 1.84 -22.48
C ASN A 141 20.27 1.49 -21.00
N ARG A 142 19.52 0.56 -20.43
CA ARG A 142 19.65 0.21 -19.00
C ARG A 142 20.99 -0.42 -18.65
N ASN A 143 21.54 -1.25 -19.53
CA ASN A 143 22.83 -1.90 -19.30
C ASN A 143 24.03 -0.95 -19.45
N TYR A 144 23.86 0.17 -20.14
CA TYR A 144 24.94 1.14 -20.37
C TYR A 144 25.47 1.78 -19.08
N PHE A 145 24.63 1.89 -18.06
CA PHE A 145 24.98 2.55 -16.80
C PHE A 145 25.69 1.64 -15.78
N SER A 146 25.79 0.33 -16.02
CA SER A 146 26.44 -0.61 -15.10
C SER A 146 27.94 -0.33 -14.95
N SER A 147 28.60 0.20 -16.00
CA SER A 147 30.00 0.61 -15.96
C SER A 147 30.30 1.71 -14.91
N PHE A 148 29.29 2.47 -14.46
CA PHE A 148 29.46 3.49 -13.43
C PHE A 148 29.37 2.96 -12.00
N TYR A 149 28.92 1.71 -11.77
CA TYR A 149 28.72 1.20 -10.41
C TYR A 149 30.03 1.03 -9.64
N MET A 150 31.11 0.60 -10.30
CA MET A 150 32.44 0.58 -9.70
C MET A 150 32.91 1.99 -9.29
N PHE A 151 32.66 2.98 -10.13
CA PHE A 151 32.95 4.38 -9.82
C PHE A 151 32.15 4.86 -8.60
N PHE A 152 30.85 4.55 -8.52
CA PHE A 152 30.03 4.91 -7.37
C PHE A 152 30.55 4.29 -6.07
N GLY A 153 30.87 3.00 -6.07
CA GLY A 153 31.45 2.31 -4.91
C GLY A 153 32.76 2.95 -4.48
N PHE A 154 33.63 3.22 -5.43
CA PHE A 154 34.92 3.85 -5.19
C PHE A 154 34.80 5.25 -4.58
N MET A 155 33.90 6.09 -5.11
CA MET A 155 33.66 7.44 -4.60
C MET A 155 33.04 7.42 -3.19
N LEU A 156 32.09 6.52 -2.93
CA LEU A 156 31.50 6.36 -1.59
C LEU A 156 32.54 5.89 -0.57
N ALA A 157 33.44 5.00 -0.95
CA ALA A 157 34.54 4.57 -0.08
C ALA A 157 35.50 5.73 0.26
N ILE A 158 35.78 6.62 -0.70
CA ILE A 158 36.60 7.83 -0.48
C ILE A 158 35.88 8.81 0.43
N ILE A 159 34.58 9.05 0.22
CA ILE A 159 33.78 9.95 1.07
C ILE A 159 33.78 9.44 2.51
N ALA A 160 33.63 8.12 2.73
CA ALA A 160 33.71 7.52 4.04
C ALA A 160 35.06 7.80 4.74
N ILE A 161 36.18 7.68 4.01
CA ILE A 161 37.53 7.97 4.56
C ILE A 161 37.68 9.47 4.81
N ALA A 162 37.28 10.31 3.87
CA ALA A 162 37.49 11.76 3.94
C ALA A 162 36.57 12.45 4.98
N GLY A 163 35.38 11.90 5.18
CA GLY A 163 34.33 12.46 6.03
C GLY A 163 34.29 11.80 7.42
N VAL A 164 33.75 10.61 7.46
CA VAL A 164 33.34 9.97 8.73
C VAL A 164 34.50 9.35 9.50
N LEU A 165 35.46 8.72 8.84
CA LEU A 165 36.60 8.05 9.50
C LEU A 165 37.61 9.01 10.12
N LYS A 166 37.52 10.32 9.82
CA LYS A 166 38.32 11.39 10.46
C LYS A 166 37.59 12.07 11.60
N SER A 167 36.33 11.73 11.86
CA SER A 167 35.53 12.31 12.91
C SER A 167 36.02 11.87 14.30
N THR A 168 35.84 12.74 15.29
CA THR A 168 36.14 12.48 16.70
C THR A 168 35.08 11.66 17.43
N ALA A 169 33.97 11.27 16.74
CA ALA A 169 32.88 10.52 17.33
C ALA A 169 33.27 9.08 17.67
N ALA A 170 32.82 8.58 18.81
CA ALA A 170 33.16 7.23 19.33
C ALA A 170 32.71 6.07 18.43
N LEU A 171 31.70 6.30 17.58
CA LEU A 171 31.10 5.30 16.69
C LEU A 171 31.51 5.48 15.22
N THR A 172 32.67 6.09 14.94
CA THR A 172 33.15 6.44 13.60
C THR A 172 33.18 5.33 12.58
N LEU A 173 33.54 4.09 12.99
CA LEU A 173 33.53 2.94 12.08
C LEU A 173 32.14 2.40 11.80
N LEU A 174 31.24 2.51 12.77
CA LEU A 174 29.89 1.96 12.66
C LEU A 174 29.06 2.75 11.62
N THR A 175 29.23 4.07 11.57
CA THR A 175 28.48 4.94 10.65
C THR A 175 28.66 4.57 9.17
N PRO A 176 29.88 4.51 8.61
CA PRO A 176 30.04 4.09 7.20
C PRO A 176 29.65 2.63 6.97
N LEU A 177 29.82 1.75 7.96
CA LEU A 177 29.37 0.37 7.86
C LEU A 177 27.83 0.26 7.83
N LEU A 178 27.11 1.14 8.52
CA LEU A 178 25.64 1.22 8.44
C LEU A 178 25.19 1.81 7.10
N ILE A 179 25.81 2.91 6.67
CA ILE A 179 25.47 3.59 5.41
C ILE A 179 25.62 2.64 4.22
N LEU A 180 26.69 1.87 4.19
CA LEU A 180 27.02 0.91 3.13
C LEU A 180 26.65 -0.54 3.51
N GLY A 181 25.93 -0.73 4.60
CA GLY A 181 25.68 -2.03 5.23
C GLY A 181 24.99 -3.02 4.31
N PHE A 182 23.96 -2.59 3.59
CA PHE A 182 23.26 -3.48 2.68
C PHE A 182 24.15 -4.00 1.54
N PRO A 183 24.85 -3.15 0.76
CA PRO A 183 25.80 -3.62 -0.26
C PRO A 183 26.88 -4.56 0.29
N ILE A 184 27.42 -4.26 1.48
CA ILE A 184 28.45 -5.09 2.12
C ILE A 184 27.88 -6.47 2.48
N VAL A 185 26.69 -6.51 3.10
CA VAL A 185 26.03 -7.75 3.52
C VAL A 185 25.66 -8.60 2.30
N ASP A 186 25.08 -8.00 1.25
CA ASP A 186 24.70 -8.71 0.02
C ASP A 186 25.91 -9.37 -0.66
N THR A 187 27.01 -8.63 -0.79
CA THR A 187 28.25 -9.14 -1.38
C THR A 187 28.91 -10.21 -0.51
N SER A 188 29.01 -9.98 0.80
CA SER A 188 29.59 -10.94 1.74
C SER A 188 28.78 -12.24 1.76
N TYR A 189 27.44 -12.13 1.80
CA TYR A 189 26.55 -13.27 1.73
C TYR A 189 26.69 -14.04 0.40
N SER A 190 26.77 -13.34 -0.72
CA SER A 190 26.97 -13.93 -2.04
C SER A 190 28.31 -14.69 -2.10
N PHE A 191 29.38 -14.12 -1.53
CA PHE A 191 30.69 -14.74 -1.46
C PHE A 191 30.69 -16.01 -0.59
N ILE A 192 30.17 -15.94 0.63
CA ILE A 192 30.08 -17.08 1.56
C ILE A 192 29.23 -18.20 0.96
N ALA A 193 28.09 -17.86 0.37
CA ALA A 193 27.19 -18.84 -0.22
C ALA A 193 27.80 -19.56 -1.47
N SER A 194 28.63 -18.85 -2.25
CA SER A 194 29.36 -19.49 -3.37
C SER A 194 30.49 -20.39 -2.89
N TYR A 195 31.18 -20.00 -1.82
CA TYR A 195 32.24 -20.82 -1.22
C TYR A 195 31.71 -22.13 -0.64
N LEU A 196 30.54 -22.11 0.01
CA LEU A 196 29.92 -23.27 0.64
C LEU A 196 29.29 -24.27 -0.37
N ARG A 197 29.00 -23.88 -1.60
CA ARG A 197 28.31 -24.71 -2.61
C ARG A 197 29.23 -25.34 -3.69
N GLU A 198 30.54 -25.14 -3.63
CA GLU A 198 31.52 -25.59 -4.62
C GLU A 198 31.29 -25.09 -6.07
N ASP A 199 30.23 -24.32 -6.35
CA ASP A 199 29.94 -23.76 -7.69
C ASP A 199 30.64 -22.39 -7.85
N TYR A 200 31.95 -22.42 -8.01
CA TYR A 200 32.82 -21.23 -7.91
C TYR A 200 32.66 -20.20 -9.03
N LEU A 201 32.07 -20.50 -10.17
CA LEU A 201 32.15 -19.64 -11.37
C LEU A 201 30.82 -19.08 -11.88
N GLU A 202 29.68 -19.76 -11.68
CA GLU A 202 28.36 -19.28 -12.18
C GLU A 202 27.53 -18.50 -11.16
N SER A 203 27.86 -18.62 -9.87
CA SER A 203 27.00 -18.10 -8.79
C SER A 203 27.38 -16.72 -8.23
N ILE A 204 28.48 -16.10 -8.72
CA ILE A 204 28.98 -14.81 -8.21
C ILE A 204 28.14 -13.63 -8.72
N ASN A 205 27.35 -13.82 -9.76
CA ASN A 205 26.70 -12.74 -10.51
C ASN A 205 25.27 -12.39 -10.04
N SER A 206 24.67 -13.10 -9.06
CA SER A 206 23.30 -12.81 -8.65
C SER A 206 23.21 -12.21 -7.24
N SER A 207 22.44 -11.15 -7.05
CA SER A 207 22.03 -10.66 -5.73
C SER A 207 21.21 -11.75 -5.04
N LYS A 208 21.89 -12.58 -4.24
CA LYS A 208 21.26 -13.72 -3.57
C LYS A 208 20.25 -13.30 -2.50
N LEU A 209 20.39 -12.10 -1.95
CA LEU A 209 19.39 -11.57 -0.99
C LEU A 209 18.07 -11.25 -1.69
N ARG A 210 18.10 -10.60 -2.87
CA ARG A 210 16.87 -10.35 -3.64
C ARG A 210 16.20 -11.65 -4.08
N GLN A 211 16.98 -12.61 -4.58
CA GLN A 211 16.46 -13.91 -4.98
C GLN A 211 15.80 -14.64 -3.81
N ARG A 212 16.38 -14.59 -2.60
CA ARG A 212 15.76 -15.13 -1.39
C ARG A 212 14.43 -14.46 -1.05
N PHE A 213 14.30 -13.15 -1.21
CA PHE A 213 13.00 -12.50 -1.00
C PHE A 213 11.97 -13.01 -2.01
N ILE A 214 12.37 -13.21 -3.27
CA ILE A 214 11.49 -13.80 -4.29
C ILE A 214 11.11 -15.24 -3.93
N GLU A 215 12.05 -16.06 -3.50
CA GLU A 215 11.80 -17.43 -3.01
C GLU A 215 10.88 -17.47 -1.77
N GLN A 216 10.88 -16.40 -0.96
CA GLN A 216 9.97 -16.23 0.18
C GLN A 216 8.58 -15.69 -0.20
N GLY A 217 8.27 -15.53 -1.49
CA GLY A 217 6.96 -15.11 -1.98
C GLY A 217 6.81 -13.61 -2.27
N PHE A 218 7.90 -12.83 -2.22
CA PHE A 218 7.85 -11.41 -2.60
C PHE A 218 7.92 -11.25 -4.12
N SER A 219 7.16 -10.30 -4.68
CA SER A 219 7.29 -9.92 -6.08
C SER A 219 8.65 -9.27 -6.35
N TRP A 220 9.08 -9.20 -7.63
CA TRP A 220 10.29 -8.47 -8.04
C TRP A 220 10.28 -7.01 -7.56
N ARG A 221 9.14 -6.31 -7.72
CA ARG A 221 8.95 -4.93 -7.25
C ARG A 221 8.97 -4.86 -5.73
N GLY A 222 8.32 -5.80 -5.07
CA GLY A 222 8.29 -5.90 -3.61
C GLY A 222 9.67 -6.12 -3.00
N ALA A 223 10.48 -7.01 -3.56
CA ALA A 223 11.87 -7.24 -3.15
C ALA A 223 12.72 -5.96 -3.29
N ASN A 224 12.58 -5.24 -4.42
CA ASN A 224 13.29 -3.98 -4.64
C ASN A 224 12.89 -2.89 -3.62
N ILE A 225 11.58 -2.73 -3.34
CA ILE A 225 11.09 -1.78 -2.34
C ILE A 225 11.63 -2.15 -0.95
N LEU A 226 11.62 -3.44 -0.59
CA LEU A 226 12.15 -3.92 0.68
C LEU A 226 13.65 -3.59 0.83
N ILE A 227 14.44 -3.80 -0.21
CA ILE A 227 15.88 -3.49 -0.23
C ILE A 227 16.10 -1.98 -0.06
N ILE A 228 15.39 -1.14 -0.84
CA ILE A 228 15.50 0.33 -0.74
C ILE A 228 15.09 0.81 0.65
N SER A 229 14.01 0.26 1.20
CA SER A 229 13.53 0.60 2.55
C SER A 229 14.52 0.19 3.64
N ALA A 230 15.14 -0.99 3.51
CA ALA A 230 16.18 -1.44 4.43
C ALA A 230 17.43 -0.54 4.35
N CYS A 231 17.85 -0.16 3.13
CA CYS A 231 18.94 0.82 2.95
C CYS A 231 18.60 2.16 3.59
N ALA A 232 17.42 2.73 3.31
CA ALA A 232 16.98 4.00 3.88
C ALA A 232 16.91 3.94 5.42
N TYR A 233 16.43 2.83 5.96
CA TYR A 233 16.37 2.60 7.40
C TYR A 233 17.76 2.55 8.04
N LEU A 234 18.71 1.77 7.49
CA LEU A 234 20.09 1.72 7.98
C LEU A 234 20.78 3.09 7.91
N ASN A 235 20.50 3.85 6.85
CA ASN A 235 21.02 5.21 6.68
C ASN A 235 20.42 6.17 7.72
N LEU A 236 19.14 6.07 8.05
CA LEU A 236 18.52 6.83 9.13
C LEU A 236 19.15 6.48 10.49
N VAL A 237 19.38 5.19 10.76
CA VAL A 237 20.10 4.73 11.96
C VAL A 237 21.52 5.31 11.99
N ALA A 238 22.24 5.35 10.87
CA ALA A 238 23.56 5.94 10.78
C ALA A 238 23.58 7.44 11.14
N ILE A 239 22.59 8.21 10.68
CA ILE A 239 22.44 9.64 11.03
C ILE A 239 22.21 9.77 12.55
N THR A 240 21.27 9.01 13.12
CA THR A 240 20.94 9.10 14.55
C THR A 240 22.12 8.74 15.44
N VAL A 241 22.84 7.69 15.09
CA VAL A 241 24.05 7.26 15.81
C VAL A 241 25.16 8.32 15.72
N SER A 242 25.35 8.93 14.54
CA SER A 242 26.39 9.96 14.34
C SER A 242 26.10 11.26 15.04
N VAL A 243 24.81 11.65 15.17
CA VAL A 243 24.39 12.91 15.76
C VAL A 243 24.26 12.82 17.28
N TRP A 244 23.70 11.73 17.78
CA TRP A 244 23.38 11.60 19.23
C TRP A 244 24.32 10.67 20.00
N GLU A 245 25.22 9.96 19.34
CA GLU A 245 26.21 9.03 19.94
C GLU A 245 25.60 8.04 20.97
N ASN A 246 24.32 7.69 20.80
CA ASN A 246 23.57 6.89 21.78
C ASN A 246 23.38 5.44 21.30
N LEU A 247 24.06 4.50 21.96
CA LEU A 247 24.01 3.07 21.65
C LEU A 247 22.64 2.44 21.92
N TYR A 248 21.88 2.95 22.91
CA TYR A 248 20.54 2.43 23.21
C TYR A 248 19.56 2.74 22.08
N LEU A 249 19.65 3.95 21.48
CA LEU A 249 18.87 4.28 20.29
C LEU A 249 19.19 3.34 19.13
N PHE A 250 20.45 3.01 18.93
CA PHE A 250 20.88 2.06 17.90
C PHE A 250 20.24 0.68 18.09
N THR A 251 20.30 0.10 19.28
CA THR A 251 19.74 -1.23 19.56
C THR A 251 18.21 -1.24 19.45
N THR A 252 17.53 -0.20 19.94
CA THR A 252 16.08 -0.09 19.83
C THR A 252 15.63 0.04 18.37
N MET A 253 16.33 0.83 17.57
CA MET A 253 16.02 0.97 16.15
C MET A 253 16.21 -0.36 15.40
N ILE A 254 17.29 -1.11 15.63
CA ILE A 254 17.47 -2.44 15.03
C ILE A 254 16.30 -3.36 15.38
N GLY A 255 15.89 -3.38 16.66
CA GLY A 255 14.74 -4.16 17.10
C GLY A 255 13.45 -3.80 16.37
N VAL A 256 13.16 -2.51 16.21
CA VAL A 256 11.98 -2.02 15.47
C VAL A 256 12.03 -2.43 14.00
N GLY A 257 13.20 -2.30 13.34
CA GLY A 257 13.37 -2.73 11.95
C GLY A 257 13.13 -4.23 11.76
N TYR A 258 13.65 -5.06 12.67
CA TYR A 258 13.43 -6.50 12.66
C TYR A 258 11.94 -6.86 12.86
N LEU A 259 11.26 -6.23 13.81
CA LEU A 259 9.83 -6.43 14.04
C LEU A 259 8.98 -6.02 12.84
N ALA A 260 9.31 -4.90 12.19
CA ALA A 260 8.64 -4.44 10.98
C ALA A 260 8.82 -5.42 9.82
N TYR A 261 10.05 -5.93 9.62
CA TYR A 261 10.33 -6.97 8.62
C TYR A 261 9.55 -8.26 8.90
N TYR A 262 9.57 -8.74 10.15
CA TYR A 262 8.88 -9.96 10.55
C TYR A 262 7.36 -9.85 10.36
N TRP A 263 6.78 -8.71 10.73
CA TRP A 263 5.37 -8.41 10.52
C TRP A 263 5.00 -8.38 9.02
N LEU A 264 5.80 -7.71 8.19
CA LEU A 264 5.58 -7.66 6.74
C LEU A 264 5.67 -9.06 6.11
N LYS A 265 6.68 -9.84 6.51
CA LYS A 265 6.85 -11.23 6.05
C LYS A 265 5.62 -12.09 6.36
N GLN A 266 5.10 -12.02 7.60
CA GLN A 266 3.88 -12.76 7.95
C GLN A 266 2.67 -12.33 7.11
N ARG A 267 2.54 -11.04 6.85
CA ARG A 267 1.46 -10.51 6.00
C ARG A 267 1.54 -11.00 4.56
N VAL A 268 2.72 -10.97 3.96
CA VAL A 268 2.93 -11.40 2.57
C VAL A 268 2.74 -12.91 2.41
N VAL A 269 3.26 -13.71 3.36
CA VAL A 269 3.20 -15.18 3.27
C VAL A 269 1.83 -15.72 3.65
N ASN A 270 1.18 -15.17 4.70
CA ASN A 270 -0.06 -15.71 5.27
C ASN A 270 -1.30 -14.84 4.97
N GLY A 271 -1.15 -13.71 4.29
CA GLY A 271 -2.24 -12.78 4.03
C GLY A 271 -3.30 -13.35 3.09
N GLN A 272 -4.57 -13.14 3.40
CA GLN A 272 -5.68 -13.40 2.48
C GLN A 272 -5.72 -12.32 1.40
N ASN A 273 -6.19 -12.65 0.19
CA ASN A 273 -6.37 -11.66 -0.86
C ASN A 273 -7.37 -10.59 -0.40
N ILE A 274 -6.93 -9.33 -0.41
CA ILE A 274 -7.77 -8.20 0.01
C ILE A 274 -8.73 -7.82 -1.11
N ILE A 275 -8.31 -8.02 -2.35
CA ILE A 275 -9.13 -7.81 -3.53
C ILE A 275 -8.91 -8.97 -4.52
N GLU A 276 -9.99 -9.42 -5.13
CA GLU A 276 -10.00 -10.47 -6.14
C GLU A 276 -11.10 -10.15 -7.14
N PHE A 277 -10.81 -10.22 -8.44
CA PHE A 277 -11.80 -10.05 -9.51
C PHE A 277 -12.24 -11.42 -10.03
N ASP A 278 -13.54 -11.68 -10.00
CA ASP A 278 -14.15 -12.86 -10.59
C ASP A 278 -14.75 -12.48 -11.95
N GLU A 279 -14.01 -12.74 -13.01
CA GLU A 279 -14.40 -12.42 -14.40
C GLU A 279 -15.73 -13.09 -14.80
N PHE A 280 -15.97 -14.33 -14.37
CA PHE A 280 -17.18 -15.08 -14.69
C PHE A 280 -18.45 -14.45 -14.11
N LYS A 281 -18.34 -13.84 -12.91
CA LYS A 281 -19.47 -13.22 -12.22
C LYS A 281 -19.48 -11.70 -12.33
N GLN A 282 -18.45 -11.08 -12.94
CA GLN A 282 -18.24 -9.64 -12.93
C GLN A 282 -18.32 -9.06 -11.51
N ARG A 283 -17.65 -9.72 -10.55
CA ARG A 283 -17.63 -9.34 -9.14
C ARG A 283 -16.23 -9.03 -8.67
N ILE A 284 -16.09 -7.94 -7.94
CA ILE A 284 -14.89 -7.62 -7.17
C ILE A 284 -15.14 -8.05 -5.73
N LYS A 285 -14.23 -8.86 -5.16
CA LYS A 285 -14.27 -9.17 -3.73
C LYS A 285 -13.35 -8.21 -2.97
N LEU A 286 -13.92 -7.39 -2.13
CA LEU A 286 -13.19 -6.49 -1.24
C LEU A 286 -13.31 -7.01 0.20
N PHE A 287 -12.22 -7.46 0.82
CA PHE A 287 -12.22 -8.13 2.13
C PHE A 287 -13.25 -9.27 2.22
N GLU A 288 -13.28 -10.16 1.24
CA GLU A 288 -14.23 -11.25 1.08
C GLU A 288 -15.68 -10.86 0.76
N VAL A 289 -16.03 -9.58 0.79
CA VAL A 289 -17.35 -9.07 0.41
C VAL A 289 -17.42 -8.95 -1.10
N PRO A 290 -18.29 -9.71 -1.79
CA PRO A 290 -18.47 -9.59 -3.22
C PRO A 290 -19.24 -8.30 -3.54
N ILE A 291 -18.83 -7.61 -4.59
CA ILE A 291 -19.46 -6.38 -5.10
C ILE A 291 -19.62 -6.55 -6.60
N ASP A 292 -20.83 -6.41 -7.11
CA ASP A 292 -21.10 -6.53 -8.55
C ASP A 292 -20.55 -5.30 -9.29
N SER A 293 -19.71 -5.54 -10.30
CA SER A 293 -19.08 -4.51 -11.13
C SER A 293 -20.02 -4.15 -12.30
N LEU A 294 -21.16 -3.54 -11.97
CA LEU A 294 -22.22 -3.19 -12.90
C LEU A 294 -22.48 -1.68 -12.89
N ASN A 295 -22.85 -1.13 -14.05
CA ASN A 295 -23.38 0.22 -14.13
C ASN A 295 -24.89 0.23 -13.83
N CYS A 296 -25.47 1.44 -13.67
CA CYS A 296 -26.87 1.60 -13.32
C CYS A 296 -27.83 0.90 -14.29
N HIS A 297 -27.57 0.96 -15.59
CA HIS A 297 -28.41 0.31 -16.62
C HIS A 297 -28.42 -1.21 -16.45
N GLN A 298 -27.24 -1.81 -16.27
CA GLN A 298 -27.09 -3.26 -16.05
C GLN A 298 -27.77 -3.71 -14.74
N VAL A 299 -27.72 -2.87 -13.69
CA VAL A 299 -28.42 -3.15 -12.44
C VAL A 299 -29.94 -3.18 -12.68
N LEU A 300 -30.49 -2.20 -13.38
CA LEU A 300 -31.94 -2.18 -13.68
C LEU A 300 -32.37 -3.37 -14.54
N GLU A 301 -31.59 -3.76 -15.54
CA GLU A 301 -31.84 -4.98 -16.34
C GLU A 301 -31.82 -6.25 -15.47
N ARG A 302 -30.90 -6.30 -14.49
CA ARG A 302 -30.84 -7.43 -13.54
C ARG A 302 -32.08 -7.47 -12.64
N LEU A 303 -32.55 -6.32 -12.15
CA LEU A 303 -33.77 -6.23 -11.36
C LEU A 303 -35.02 -6.64 -12.15
N GLU A 304 -35.16 -6.22 -13.42
CA GLU A 304 -36.25 -6.68 -14.31
C GLU A 304 -36.21 -8.19 -14.55
N ARG A 305 -35.00 -8.77 -14.68
CA ARG A 305 -34.83 -10.22 -14.80
C ARG A 305 -35.31 -10.94 -13.54
N PHE A 306 -34.96 -10.46 -12.35
CA PHE A 306 -35.41 -11.03 -11.08
C PHE A 306 -36.94 -11.05 -10.97
N ILE A 307 -37.62 -9.98 -11.40
CA ILE A 307 -39.10 -9.96 -11.43
C ILE A 307 -39.65 -11.05 -12.36
N ASN A 308 -39.02 -11.25 -13.52
CA ASN A 308 -39.47 -12.26 -14.49
C ASN A 308 -39.22 -13.71 -14.02
N GLU A 309 -38.17 -13.93 -13.20
CA GLU A 309 -37.84 -15.24 -12.62
C GLU A 309 -38.85 -15.71 -11.58
N LYS A 310 -39.65 -14.81 -11.03
CA LYS A 310 -40.65 -15.08 -9.97
C LYS A 310 -40.10 -15.81 -8.76
N LYS A 311 -38.85 -15.57 -8.44
CA LYS A 311 -38.17 -16.02 -7.22
C LYS A 311 -37.82 -14.82 -6.37
N ALA A 312 -37.70 -15.02 -5.05
CA ALA A 312 -37.28 -13.96 -4.15
C ALA A 312 -35.78 -13.72 -4.23
N HIS A 313 -35.38 -12.51 -4.57
CA HIS A 313 -33.99 -12.08 -4.67
C HIS A 313 -33.68 -10.98 -3.66
N GLN A 314 -32.53 -11.11 -3.01
CA GLN A 314 -32.04 -10.10 -2.07
C GLN A 314 -30.99 -9.20 -2.73
N VAL A 315 -31.22 -7.90 -2.66
CA VAL A 315 -30.29 -6.86 -3.11
C VAL A 315 -29.74 -6.12 -1.91
N ILE A 316 -28.41 -6.00 -1.83
CA ILE A 316 -27.70 -5.33 -0.75
C ILE A 316 -26.90 -4.15 -1.32
N THR A 317 -26.93 -3.01 -0.62
CA THR A 317 -26.17 -1.79 -0.99
C THR A 317 -25.15 -1.49 0.13
N PRO A 318 -24.03 -2.25 0.23
CA PRO A 318 -23.07 -2.06 1.30
C PRO A 318 -22.32 -0.73 1.16
N ASP A 319 -22.10 -0.07 2.29
CA ASP A 319 -21.15 1.03 2.46
C ASP A 319 -19.85 0.55 3.11
N THR A 320 -18.89 1.45 3.37
CA THR A 320 -17.62 1.12 4.03
C THR A 320 -17.80 0.50 5.41
N LEU A 321 -18.85 0.87 6.14
CA LEU A 321 -19.16 0.28 7.45
C LEU A 321 -19.67 -1.13 7.33
N ALA A 322 -20.49 -1.42 6.33
CA ALA A 322 -20.96 -2.76 6.02
C ALA A 322 -19.78 -3.68 5.70
N ILE A 323 -18.81 -3.20 4.91
CA ILE A 323 -17.55 -3.94 4.61
C ILE A 323 -16.76 -4.23 5.90
N LEU A 324 -16.56 -3.22 6.75
CA LEU A 324 -15.83 -3.40 8.02
C LEU A 324 -16.55 -4.35 8.96
N ARG A 325 -17.89 -4.29 9.02
CA ARG A 325 -18.70 -5.19 9.82
C ARG A 325 -18.59 -6.64 9.34
N ALA A 326 -18.68 -6.86 8.04
CA ALA A 326 -18.55 -8.20 7.46
C ALA A 326 -17.22 -8.89 7.80
N ARG A 327 -16.16 -8.12 8.09
CA ARG A 327 -14.87 -8.69 8.54
C ARG A 327 -14.90 -9.25 9.96
N THR A 328 -15.78 -8.76 10.81
CA THR A 328 -15.88 -9.15 12.23
C THR A 328 -17.08 -10.03 12.52
N ASP A 329 -18.13 -9.91 11.71
CA ASP A 329 -19.39 -10.63 11.85
C ASP A 329 -19.55 -11.64 10.72
N LYS A 330 -19.25 -12.92 11.02
CA LYS A 330 -19.29 -14.01 10.03
C LYS A 330 -20.72 -14.27 9.53
N GLN A 331 -21.74 -14.13 10.39
CA GLN A 331 -23.13 -14.34 9.98
C GLN A 331 -23.55 -13.27 8.97
N TYR A 332 -23.17 -12.02 9.22
CA TYR A 332 -23.42 -10.93 8.30
C TYR A 332 -22.69 -11.12 6.96
N LEU A 333 -21.42 -11.57 6.99
CA LEU A 333 -20.65 -11.89 5.79
C LEU A 333 -21.33 -12.99 4.96
N ASP A 334 -21.83 -14.04 5.60
CA ASP A 334 -22.51 -15.14 4.93
C ASP A 334 -23.82 -14.67 4.25
N ILE A 335 -24.58 -13.78 4.88
CA ILE A 335 -25.76 -13.17 4.28
C ILE A 335 -25.38 -12.36 3.04
N ILE A 336 -24.36 -11.52 3.13
CA ILE A 336 -23.91 -10.74 1.98
C ILE A 336 -23.43 -11.68 0.84
N LYS A 337 -22.66 -12.72 1.15
CA LYS A 337 -22.19 -13.68 0.13
C LYS A 337 -23.32 -14.41 -0.59
N LYS A 338 -24.47 -14.58 0.07
CA LYS A 338 -25.68 -15.25 -0.50
C LYS A 338 -26.62 -14.27 -1.21
N ALA A 339 -26.36 -12.97 -1.15
CA ALA A 339 -27.17 -11.98 -1.85
C ALA A 339 -27.02 -12.13 -3.38
N ASP A 340 -28.14 -11.89 -4.07
CA ASP A 340 -28.24 -12.07 -5.53
C ASP A 340 -27.61 -10.90 -6.31
N LEU A 341 -27.66 -9.69 -5.73
CA LEU A 341 -27.07 -8.48 -6.28
C LEU A 341 -26.50 -7.60 -5.17
N ILE A 342 -25.27 -7.11 -5.36
CA ILE A 342 -24.56 -6.31 -4.37
C ILE A 342 -23.97 -5.09 -5.04
N THR A 343 -24.59 -3.93 -4.83
CA THR A 343 -24.19 -2.67 -5.49
C THR A 343 -23.39 -1.77 -4.56
N PRO A 344 -22.31 -1.10 -5.02
CA PRO A 344 -21.48 -0.25 -4.17
C PRO A 344 -22.20 1.02 -3.74
N ASP A 345 -22.47 1.18 -2.43
CA ASP A 345 -22.96 2.43 -1.85
C ASP A 345 -21.84 3.18 -1.14
N GLY A 346 -21.52 4.32 -1.63
CA GLY A 346 -20.55 5.22 -1.03
C GLY A 346 -19.22 5.36 -1.77
N ALA A 347 -18.70 6.60 -1.75
CA ALA A 347 -17.47 6.97 -2.42
C ALA A 347 -16.24 6.21 -1.90
N GLY A 348 -16.27 5.76 -0.64
CA GLY A 348 -15.15 5.04 -0.03
C GLY A 348 -14.88 3.67 -0.66
N ILE A 349 -15.90 2.96 -1.13
CA ILE A 349 -15.73 1.67 -1.80
C ILE A 349 -15.12 1.89 -3.20
N LEU A 350 -15.64 2.86 -3.97
CA LEU A 350 -15.10 3.20 -5.29
C LEU A 350 -13.63 3.63 -5.19
N TRP A 351 -13.32 4.47 -4.19
CA TRP A 351 -11.95 4.90 -3.93
C TRP A 351 -11.05 3.69 -3.59
N ALA A 352 -11.51 2.81 -2.74
CA ALA A 352 -10.74 1.64 -2.30
C ALA A 352 -10.45 0.69 -3.45
N THR A 353 -11.44 0.36 -4.27
CA THR A 353 -11.27 -0.52 -5.43
C THR A 353 -10.38 0.11 -6.49
N ALA A 354 -10.55 1.40 -6.82
CA ALA A 354 -9.70 2.13 -7.75
C ALA A 354 -8.25 2.23 -7.24
N PHE A 355 -8.05 2.48 -5.93
CA PHE A 355 -6.72 2.52 -5.32
C PHE A 355 -6.00 1.16 -5.36
N LEU A 356 -6.75 0.06 -5.29
CA LEU A 356 -6.25 -1.32 -5.42
C LEU A 356 -6.18 -1.81 -6.89
N GLU A 357 -6.34 -0.90 -7.86
CA GLU A 357 -6.26 -1.15 -9.32
C GLU A 357 -7.44 -1.93 -9.92
N GLU A 358 -8.53 -2.08 -9.16
CA GLU A 358 -9.78 -2.70 -9.60
C GLU A 358 -10.91 -1.66 -9.52
N SER A 359 -11.23 -1.01 -10.64
CA SER A 359 -12.22 0.08 -10.65
C SER A 359 -13.64 -0.41 -10.86
N LEU A 360 -14.56 0.05 -10.03
CA LEU A 360 -16.01 -0.12 -10.24
C LEU A 360 -16.52 0.93 -11.24
N PRO A 361 -17.45 0.57 -12.12
CA PRO A 361 -17.91 1.48 -13.18
C PRO A 361 -18.68 2.69 -12.64
N GLU A 362 -19.48 2.51 -11.59
CA GLU A 362 -20.39 3.56 -11.10
C GLU A 362 -20.72 3.37 -9.63
N ARG A 363 -21.01 4.50 -8.92
CA ARG A 363 -21.57 4.51 -7.58
C ARG A 363 -23.09 4.43 -7.64
N ILE A 364 -23.68 3.42 -7.01
CA ILE A 364 -25.13 3.25 -6.97
C ILE A 364 -25.60 3.29 -5.52
N THR A 365 -26.08 4.46 -5.08
CA THR A 365 -26.58 4.63 -3.71
C THR A 365 -28.00 4.10 -3.55
N GLY A 366 -28.37 3.74 -2.31
CA GLY A 366 -29.74 3.33 -2.00
C GLY A 366 -30.79 4.37 -2.45
N ILE A 367 -30.50 5.68 -2.35
CA ILE A 367 -31.43 6.75 -2.78
C ILE A 367 -31.56 6.79 -4.29
N ASP A 368 -30.44 6.65 -5.02
CA ASP A 368 -30.46 6.65 -6.49
C ASP A 368 -31.17 5.39 -7.00
N MET A 369 -30.94 4.24 -6.35
CA MET A 369 -31.65 3.00 -6.63
C MET A 369 -33.17 3.17 -6.49
N ILE A 370 -33.66 3.80 -5.43
CA ILE A 370 -35.08 4.07 -5.25
C ILE A 370 -35.62 4.94 -6.37
N ASN A 371 -34.91 6.01 -6.75
CA ASN A 371 -35.36 6.88 -7.84
C ASN A 371 -35.47 6.12 -9.17
N TYR A 372 -34.50 5.27 -9.50
CA TYR A 372 -34.52 4.45 -10.70
C TYR A 372 -35.65 3.40 -10.68
N ILE A 373 -35.86 2.75 -9.53
CA ILE A 373 -36.95 1.77 -9.35
C ILE A 373 -38.31 2.48 -9.50
N CYS A 374 -38.50 3.67 -8.93
CA CYS A 374 -39.75 4.42 -9.07
C CYS A 374 -40.03 4.80 -10.52
N GLN A 375 -39.01 5.25 -11.28
CA GLN A 375 -39.16 5.52 -12.71
C GLN A 375 -39.53 4.27 -13.52
N LEU A 376 -38.87 3.14 -13.19
CA LEU A 376 -39.14 1.85 -13.81
C LEU A 376 -40.54 1.36 -13.48
N ALA A 377 -40.96 1.49 -12.24
CA ALA A 377 -42.28 1.07 -11.76
C ALA A 377 -43.42 1.87 -12.42
N VAL A 378 -43.24 3.17 -12.63
CA VAL A 378 -44.21 3.97 -13.42
C VAL A 378 -44.32 3.48 -14.84
N ARG A 379 -43.18 3.21 -15.51
CA ARG A 379 -43.18 2.77 -16.92
C ARG A 379 -43.77 1.37 -17.12
N LYS A 380 -43.46 0.45 -16.20
CA LYS A 380 -43.80 -0.98 -16.32
C LYS A 380 -45.02 -1.37 -15.44
N LYS A 381 -45.58 -0.42 -14.68
CA LYS A 381 -46.70 -0.63 -13.75
C LYS A 381 -46.39 -1.62 -12.62
N TYR A 382 -45.11 -1.69 -12.20
CA TYR A 382 -44.71 -2.52 -11.07
C TYR A 382 -45.27 -1.99 -9.75
N LYS A 383 -45.52 -2.91 -8.81
CA LYS A 383 -46.04 -2.64 -7.47
C LYS A 383 -44.89 -2.51 -6.48
N ILE A 384 -44.92 -1.48 -5.65
CA ILE A 384 -43.87 -1.24 -4.63
C ILE A 384 -44.48 -1.30 -3.25
N TYR A 385 -43.83 -1.98 -2.32
CA TYR A 385 -44.14 -1.90 -0.90
C TYR A 385 -42.96 -1.29 -0.14
N LEU A 386 -43.25 -0.37 0.82
CA LEU A 386 -42.25 0.34 1.59
C LEU A 386 -42.29 -0.14 3.04
N LEU A 387 -41.17 -0.61 3.60
CA LEU A 387 -41.08 -1.11 4.95
C LEU A 387 -39.93 -0.45 5.70
N GLY A 388 -40.19 0.19 6.83
CA GLY A 388 -39.11 0.74 7.64
C GLY A 388 -39.29 2.19 8.01
N ALA A 389 -38.30 2.76 8.68
CA ALA A 389 -38.28 4.10 9.27
C ALA A 389 -39.36 4.33 10.37
N GLU A 390 -39.42 5.53 10.90
CA GLU A 390 -40.46 5.95 11.82
C GLU A 390 -41.80 6.16 11.08
N LYS A 391 -42.93 6.01 11.76
CA LYS A 391 -44.28 6.14 11.18
C LYS A 391 -44.45 7.46 10.41
N SER A 392 -44.11 8.58 11.00
CA SER A 392 -44.21 9.90 10.36
C SER A 392 -43.30 10.06 9.14
N VAL A 393 -42.12 9.36 9.15
CA VAL A 393 -41.15 9.40 8.07
C VAL A 393 -41.63 8.60 6.87
N ILE A 394 -42.12 7.38 7.09
CA ILE A 394 -42.57 6.52 5.98
C ILE A 394 -43.84 7.07 5.32
N GLU A 395 -44.76 7.63 6.09
CA GLU A 395 -45.96 8.31 5.58
C GLU A 395 -45.57 9.47 4.66
N LYS A 396 -44.67 10.34 5.12
CA LYS A 396 -44.22 11.50 4.36
C LYS A 396 -43.40 11.10 3.15
N ALA A 397 -42.53 10.09 3.26
CA ALA A 397 -41.77 9.54 2.16
C ALA A 397 -42.69 8.98 1.05
N THR A 398 -43.72 8.24 1.45
CA THR A 398 -44.74 7.72 0.54
C THR A 398 -45.48 8.84 -0.21
N LYS A 399 -45.88 9.87 0.51
CA LYS A 399 -46.53 11.06 -0.09
C LYS A 399 -45.61 11.74 -1.10
N ASN A 400 -44.36 12.02 -0.73
CA ASN A 400 -43.38 12.67 -1.59
C ASN A 400 -43.05 11.84 -2.85
N LEU A 401 -43.00 10.51 -2.72
CA LEU A 401 -42.78 9.62 -3.88
C LEU A 401 -43.98 9.67 -4.83
N ARG A 402 -45.22 9.67 -4.32
CA ARG A 402 -46.44 9.79 -5.16
C ARG A 402 -46.50 11.13 -5.87
N GLU A 403 -46.13 12.21 -5.19
CA GLU A 403 -46.05 13.54 -5.79
C GLU A 403 -44.97 13.66 -6.86
N LYS A 404 -43.80 13.10 -6.59
CA LYS A 404 -42.65 13.14 -7.50
C LYS A 404 -42.78 12.24 -8.73
N TYR A 405 -43.47 11.11 -8.58
CA TYR A 405 -43.69 10.13 -9.63
C TYR A 405 -45.18 9.85 -9.85
N PRO A 406 -45.89 10.73 -10.58
CA PRO A 406 -47.31 10.53 -10.87
C PRO A 406 -47.59 9.18 -11.52
N GLY A 407 -48.56 8.42 -11.01
CA GLY A 407 -48.87 7.08 -11.50
C GLY A 407 -48.08 5.93 -10.91
N ILE A 408 -47.17 6.18 -9.92
CA ILE A 408 -46.48 5.14 -9.17
C ILE A 408 -47.46 4.28 -8.38
N ASN A 409 -47.33 2.96 -8.45
CA ASN A 409 -48.18 2.01 -7.76
C ASN A 409 -47.56 1.56 -6.42
N ILE A 410 -47.65 2.40 -5.37
CA ILE A 410 -47.30 2.03 -4.01
C ILE A 410 -48.49 1.33 -3.35
N VAL A 411 -48.43 0.00 -3.26
CA VAL A 411 -49.54 -0.86 -2.79
C VAL A 411 -49.67 -0.90 -1.28
N GLY A 412 -48.58 -0.57 -0.55
CA GLY A 412 -48.61 -0.49 0.91
C GLY A 412 -47.35 0.11 1.49
N TYR A 413 -47.40 0.47 2.75
CA TYR A 413 -46.24 0.89 3.54
C TYR A 413 -46.45 0.61 5.03
N HIS A 414 -45.35 0.27 5.72
CA HIS A 414 -45.37 0.09 7.18
C HIS A 414 -44.08 0.59 7.82
N HIS A 415 -44.16 1.04 9.08
CA HIS A 415 -42.95 1.42 9.84
C HIS A 415 -42.13 0.18 10.25
N GLY A 416 -40.82 0.38 10.48
CA GLY A 416 -39.92 -0.73 10.76
C GLY A 416 -39.67 -1.04 12.24
N TYR A 417 -40.46 -0.47 13.15
CA TYR A 417 -40.30 -0.67 14.59
C TYR A 417 -41.33 -1.72 15.07
N PHE A 418 -40.93 -3.00 15.04
CA PHE A 418 -41.70 -4.12 15.52
C PHE A 418 -41.51 -4.34 17.03
N ASP A 419 -40.32 -4.01 17.56
CA ASP A 419 -40.01 -4.08 18.98
C ASP A 419 -40.52 -2.84 19.70
N ASN A 420 -41.70 -2.89 20.23
CA ASN A 420 -42.07 -2.00 21.34
C ASN A 420 -41.42 -2.53 22.61
N SER A 421 -40.15 -2.09 22.87
CA SER A 421 -39.37 -2.41 24.07
C SER A 421 -40.03 -2.01 25.41
N ASN A 422 -41.27 -1.55 25.39
CA ASN A 422 -42.10 -1.20 26.57
C ASN A 422 -43.20 -2.25 26.89
N SER A 423 -43.37 -3.31 26.08
CA SER A 423 -44.28 -4.40 26.39
C SER A 423 -43.54 -5.59 26.96
N THR A 424 -43.86 -6.00 28.14
CA THR A 424 -43.28 -7.09 28.95
C THR A 424 -43.55 -8.50 28.41
N THR A 425 -44.08 -8.65 27.21
CA THR A 425 -44.42 -9.94 26.59
C THR A 425 -43.84 -10.02 25.18
N ASN A 426 -43.00 -11.04 24.91
CA ASN A 426 -42.40 -11.33 23.62
C ASN A 426 -43.42 -11.68 22.52
N ASP A 427 -44.66 -12.05 22.90
CA ASP A 427 -45.72 -12.50 21.99
C ASP A 427 -46.23 -11.38 21.06
N THR A 428 -46.25 -10.12 21.51
CA THR A 428 -46.82 -9.01 20.72
C THR A 428 -45.93 -8.51 19.59
N SER A 429 -44.63 -8.75 19.63
CA SER A 429 -43.70 -8.36 18.57
C SER A 429 -43.73 -9.34 17.39
N GLU A 430 -43.82 -10.66 17.65
CA GLU A 430 -43.93 -11.68 16.62
C GLU A 430 -45.30 -11.66 15.91
N GLU A 431 -46.39 -11.43 16.65
CA GLU A 431 -47.71 -11.27 16.04
C GLU A 431 -47.77 -10.08 15.07
N ASN A 432 -47.17 -8.93 15.45
CA ASN A 432 -47.09 -7.76 14.59
C ASN A 432 -46.24 -8.01 13.35
N GLU A 433 -45.10 -8.73 13.47
CA GLU A 433 -44.24 -9.09 12.36
C GLU A 433 -44.99 -10.01 11.38
N ASN A 434 -45.68 -11.04 11.87
CA ASN A 434 -46.48 -11.96 11.07
C ASN A 434 -47.63 -11.29 10.32
N MET A 435 -48.33 -10.32 10.95
CA MET A 435 -49.38 -9.53 10.28
C MET A 435 -48.81 -8.74 9.10
N ILE A 436 -47.62 -8.13 9.25
CA ILE A 436 -46.98 -7.34 8.17
C ILE A 436 -46.52 -8.26 7.05
N ILE A 437 -45.96 -9.42 7.38
CA ILE A 437 -45.57 -10.44 6.38
C ILE A 437 -46.79 -10.88 5.56
N GLN A 438 -47.92 -11.13 6.24
CA GLN A 438 -49.17 -11.49 5.57
C GLN A 438 -49.72 -10.35 4.70
N GLU A 439 -49.67 -9.10 5.19
CA GLU A 439 -50.08 -7.95 4.39
C GLU A 439 -49.25 -7.83 3.10
N ILE A 440 -47.91 -7.99 3.19
CA ILE A 440 -47.03 -7.92 2.02
C ILE A 440 -47.39 -9.04 1.03
N LYS A 441 -47.63 -10.27 1.52
CA LYS A 441 -48.02 -11.42 0.68
C LYS A 441 -49.33 -11.16 -0.06
N ASP A 442 -50.34 -10.59 0.64
CA ASP A 442 -51.66 -10.30 0.07
C ASP A 442 -51.57 -9.20 -1.02
N LYS A 443 -50.71 -8.19 -0.82
CA LYS A 443 -50.50 -7.09 -1.79
C LYS A 443 -49.70 -7.51 -3.02
N LYS A 444 -48.88 -8.57 -2.93
CA LYS A 444 -48.02 -9.10 -3.99
C LYS A 444 -47.21 -7.99 -4.71
N PRO A 445 -46.34 -7.28 -4.00
CA PRO A 445 -45.51 -6.28 -4.63
C PRO A 445 -44.40 -6.94 -5.47
N ASP A 446 -43.92 -6.23 -6.52
CA ASP A 446 -42.75 -6.63 -7.32
C ASP A 446 -41.44 -6.20 -6.62
N PHE A 447 -41.51 -5.08 -5.88
CA PHE A 447 -40.39 -4.54 -5.10
C PHE A 447 -40.79 -4.34 -3.64
N LEU A 448 -39.95 -4.83 -2.72
CA LEU A 448 -39.99 -4.52 -1.30
C LEU A 448 -38.74 -3.71 -0.92
N LEU A 449 -38.95 -2.45 -0.54
CA LEU A 449 -37.91 -1.54 -0.13
C LEU A 449 -37.85 -1.50 1.40
N VAL A 450 -36.73 -1.98 2.00
CA VAL A 450 -36.59 -2.15 3.44
C VAL A 450 -35.59 -1.13 4.02
N GLY A 451 -36.08 -0.23 4.89
CA GLY A 451 -35.30 0.84 5.51
C GLY A 451 -35.21 0.70 7.03
N MET A 452 -34.65 -0.39 7.55
CA MET A 452 -34.47 -0.63 8.99
C MET A 452 -33.05 -0.34 9.47
N GLY A 453 -32.15 0.00 8.54
CA GLY A 453 -30.72 0.19 8.79
C GLY A 453 -29.92 -1.10 8.83
N VAL A 454 -28.62 -0.94 8.52
CA VAL A 454 -27.63 -2.04 8.50
C VAL A 454 -27.27 -2.42 9.95
N PRO A 455 -27.23 -3.71 10.32
CA PRO A 455 -27.46 -4.91 9.51
C PRO A 455 -28.90 -5.46 9.63
N LYS A 456 -29.80 -4.82 10.39
CA LYS A 456 -31.12 -5.37 10.70
C LYS A 456 -31.93 -5.69 9.45
N GLN A 457 -31.90 -4.83 8.43
CA GLN A 457 -32.63 -5.02 7.18
C GLN A 457 -32.12 -6.23 6.39
N GLU A 458 -30.81 -6.48 6.34
CA GLU A 458 -30.25 -7.62 5.63
C GLU A 458 -30.61 -8.94 6.29
N PHE A 459 -30.55 -8.99 7.63
CA PHE A 459 -30.97 -10.15 8.40
C PHE A 459 -32.47 -10.43 8.24
N TRP A 460 -33.29 -9.37 8.32
CA TRP A 460 -34.74 -9.51 8.20
C TRP A 460 -35.14 -10.01 6.80
N ILE A 461 -34.60 -9.41 5.75
CA ILE A 461 -34.85 -9.85 4.38
C ILE A 461 -34.41 -11.30 4.21
N PHE A 462 -33.19 -11.64 4.66
CA PHE A 462 -32.66 -12.99 4.53
C PHE A 462 -33.52 -14.04 5.24
N LYS A 463 -34.06 -13.70 6.42
CA LYS A 463 -34.94 -14.58 7.22
C LYS A 463 -36.28 -14.83 6.52
N HIS A 464 -36.86 -13.81 5.90
CA HIS A 464 -38.25 -13.84 5.44
C HIS A 464 -38.43 -13.83 3.92
N LYS A 465 -37.37 -13.66 3.11
CA LYS A 465 -37.49 -13.49 1.64
C LYS A 465 -38.24 -14.65 0.97
N ASP A 466 -37.98 -15.88 1.38
CA ASP A 466 -38.59 -17.07 0.78
C ASP A 466 -40.08 -17.18 1.16
N GLU A 467 -40.46 -16.73 2.36
CA GLU A 467 -41.85 -16.67 2.83
C GLU A 467 -42.63 -15.52 2.17
N LEU A 468 -41.99 -14.37 2.00
CA LEU A 468 -42.61 -13.17 1.42
C LEU A 468 -42.97 -13.33 -0.05
N GLU A 469 -42.27 -14.20 -0.79
CA GLU A 469 -42.43 -14.44 -2.22
C GLU A 469 -42.35 -13.15 -3.08
N VAL A 470 -41.70 -12.08 -2.58
CA VAL A 470 -41.49 -10.84 -3.30
C VAL A 470 -40.27 -10.97 -4.22
N PRO A 471 -40.41 -10.75 -5.53
CA PRO A 471 -39.32 -10.95 -6.48
C PRO A 471 -38.02 -10.18 -6.14
N VAL A 472 -38.14 -8.94 -5.66
CA VAL A 472 -37.00 -8.08 -5.38
C VAL A 472 -37.13 -7.42 -4.01
N CYS A 473 -36.28 -7.85 -3.06
CA CYS A 473 -36.17 -7.29 -1.71
C CYS A 473 -34.86 -6.49 -1.59
N ILE A 474 -34.92 -5.20 -1.28
CA ILE A 474 -33.75 -4.29 -1.27
C ILE A 474 -33.60 -3.62 0.09
N GLY A 475 -32.40 -3.73 0.69
CA GLY A 475 -32.01 -2.94 1.84
C GLY A 475 -31.55 -1.54 1.43
N ILE A 476 -32.25 -0.51 1.87
CA ILE A 476 -32.04 0.89 1.47
C ILE A 476 -31.54 1.80 2.61
N GLY A 477 -31.31 1.25 3.79
CA GLY A 477 -30.84 1.99 4.97
C GLY A 477 -31.72 3.19 5.33
N GLY A 478 -31.11 4.33 5.59
CA GLY A 478 -31.79 5.57 5.94
C GLY A 478 -32.27 6.42 4.76
N SER A 479 -32.55 5.82 3.61
CA SER A 479 -32.97 6.57 2.42
C SER A 479 -34.36 7.21 2.60
N PHE A 480 -35.24 6.62 3.39
CA PHE A 480 -36.55 7.20 3.69
C PHE A 480 -36.48 8.53 4.47
N ASP A 481 -35.48 8.71 5.34
CA ASP A 481 -35.28 9.98 6.05
C ASP A 481 -34.95 11.12 5.06
N VAL A 482 -34.25 10.80 3.98
CA VAL A 482 -33.93 11.79 2.94
C VAL A 482 -35.13 12.05 2.03
N ILE A 483 -35.83 10.99 1.62
CA ILE A 483 -37.02 11.13 0.75
C ILE A 483 -38.14 11.88 1.46
N SER A 484 -38.33 11.66 2.75
CA SER A 484 -39.32 12.41 3.56
C SER A 484 -38.97 13.89 3.76
N GLY A 485 -37.70 14.27 3.47
CA GLY A 485 -37.16 15.61 3.75
C GLY A 485 -36.81 15.85 5.22
N LYS A 486 -36.83 14.81 6.09
CA LYS A 486 -36.32 14.89 7.47
C LYS A 486 -34.83 15.24 7.47
N ILE A 487 -34.10 14.70 6.53
CA ILE A 487 -32.66 14.98 6.30
C ILE A 487 -32.50 15.52 4.87
N PRO A 488 -32.01 16.75 4.68
CA PRO A 488 -31.78 17.25 3.33
C PRO A 488 -30.61 16.50 2.65
N ARG A 489 -30.75 16.23 1.36
CA ARG A 489 -29.65 15.65 0.56
C ARG A 489 -28.54 16.69 0.37
N ALA A 490 -27.29 16.24 0.32
CA ALA A 490 -26.16 17.12 0.08
C ALA A 490 -26.28 17.85 -1.30
N PRO A 491 -25.72 19.05 -1.47
CA PRO A 491 -25.66 19.73 -2.76
C PRO A 491 -24.98 18.85 -3.82
N LEU A 492 -25.41 18.98 -5.08
CA LEU A 492 -24.91 18.14 -6.19
C LEU A 492 -23.38 18.12 -6.31
N TRP A 493 -22.72 19.28 -6.09
CA TRP A 493 -21.26 19.34 -6.15
C TRP A 493 -20.59 18.46 -5.06
N MET A 494 -21.17 18.39 -3.87
CA MET A 494 -20.66 17.50 -2.80
C MET A 494 -20.95 16.03 -3.12
N GLN A 495 -22.08 15.72 -3.74
CA GLN A 495 -22.40 14.36 -4.17
C GLN A 495 -21.42 13.89 -5.24
N ASN A 496 -21.12 14.72 -6.25
CA ASN A 496 -20.20 14.41 -7.34
C ASN A 496 -18.75 14.23 -6.90
N HIS A 497 -18.33 14.90 -5.81
CA HIS A 497 -16.99 14.78 -5.25
C HIS A 497 -16.89 13.75 -4.11
N GLY A 498 -17.94 12.96 -3.86
CA GLY A 498 -17.94 11.96 -2.79
C GLY A 498 -17.95 12.51 -1.37
N MET A 499 -18.28 13.81 -1.19
CA MET A 499 -18.26 14.51 0.10
C MET A 499 -19.62 14.52 0.82
N GLU A 500 -20.59 13.73 0.36
CA GLU A 500 -21.93 13.63 0.97
C GLU A 500 -21.88 13.25 2.46
N TRP A 501 -20.92 12.41 2.85
CA TRP A 501 -20.72 12.00 4.23
C TRP A 501 -20.35 13.17 5.16
N ILE A 502 -19.58 14.17 4.68
CA ILE A 502 -19.25 15.40 5.44
C ILE A 502 -20.51 16.20 5.70
N TYR A 503 -21.34 16.39 4.67
CA TYR A 503 -22.58 17.11 4.80
C TYR A 503 -23.52 16.46 5.84
N ARG A 504 -23.63 15.11 5.76
CA ARG A 504 -24.42 14.34 6.73
C ARG A 504 -23.84 14.41 8.14
N LEU A 505 -22.51 14.44 8.30
CA LEU A 505 -21.88 14.61 9.62
C LEU A 505 -22.19 15.97 10.24
N ILE A 506 -22.15 17.05 9.45
CA ILE A 506 -22.47 18.41 9.92
C ILE A 506 -23.93 18.48 10.39
N ARG A 507 -24.85 17.82 9.67
CA ARG A 507 -26.29 17.81 10.01
C ARG A 507 -26.63 16.87 11.16
N GLU A 508 -25.89 15.77 11.30
CA GLU A 508 -26.10 14.75 12.33
C GLU A 508 -24.77 14.44 13.05
N PRO A 509 -24.35 15.25 14.03
CA PRO A 509 -23.06 15.06 14.73
C PRO A 509 -22.92 13.69 15.41
N LYS A 510 -24.04 13.04 15.76
CA LYS A 510 -24.05 11.67 16.31
C LYS A 510 -23.40 10.63 15.36
N ARG A 511 -23.29 10.94 14.07
CA ARG A 511 -22.62 10.09 13.06
C ARG A 511 -21.10 10.09 13.17
N ILE A 512 -20.50 10.91 14.05
CA ILE A 512 -19.04 10.92 14.28
C ILE A 512 -18.50 9.51 14.55
N LYS A 513 -19.26 8.67 15.28
CA LYS A 513 -18.89 7.26 15.52
C LYS A 513 -18.73 6.43 14.23
N ARG A 514 -19.47 6.77 13.18
CA ARG A 514 -19.36 6.13 11.87
C ARG A 514 -18.18 6.71 11.07
N VAL A 515 -17.96 8.01 11.17
CA VAL A 515 -16.90 8.69 10.43
C VAL A 515 -15.50 8.33 10.96
N ILE A 516 -15.34 8.10 12.26
CA ILE A 516 -14.08 7.64 12.87
C ILE A 516 -13.61 6.29 12.29
N THR A 517 -14.53 5.48 11.76
CA THR A 517 -14.12 4.20 11.11
C THR A 517 -13.53 4.38 9.71
N LEU A 518 -13.74 5.52 9.03
CA LEU A 518 -13.19 5.78 7.70
C LEU A 518 -11.65 5.81 7.68
N PRO A 519 -10.94 6.52 8.59
CA PRO A 519 -9.48 6.42 8.68
C PRO A 519 -8.98 4.99 8.89
N TYR A 520 -9.68 4.20 9.70
CA TYR A 520 -9.35 2.79 9.88
C TYR A 520 -9.55 1.98 8.60
N PHE A 521 -10.64 2.22 7.86
CA PHE A 521 -10.86 1.60 6.55
C PHE A 521 -9.75 1.98 5.56
N MET A 522 -9.41 3.28 5.46
CA MET A 522 -8.31 3.76 4.61
C MET A 522 -6.98 3.12 4.98
N TRP A 523 -6.68 3.00 6.26
CA TRP A 523 -5.49 2.31 6.75
C TRP A 523 -5.44 0.85 6.30
N LEU A 524 -6.55 0.13 6.38
CA LEU A 524 -6.63 -1.25 5.90
C LEU A 524 -6.40 -1.37 4.39
N ILE A 525 -6.95 -0.43 3.61
CA ILE A 525 -6.73 -0.38 2.16
C ILE A 525 -5.27 -0.07 1.82
N LEU A 526 -4.64 0.87 2.54
CA LEU A 526 -3.21 1.16 2.40
C LEU A 526 -2.35 -0.08 2.70
N LEU A 527 -2.64 -0.78 3.79
CA LEU A 527 -1.97 -2.04 4.11
C LEU A 527 -2.16 -3.08 3.01
N GLY A 528 -3.38 -3.17 2.45
CA GLY A 528 -3.68 -4.04 1.32
C GLY A 528 -2.90 -3.71 0.07
N LYS A 529 -2.75 -2.44 -0.25
CA LYS A 529 -1.93 -2.01 -1.39
C LYS A 529 -0.46 -2.35 -1.20
N ILE A 530 0.07 -2.13 0.02
CA ILE A 530 1.44 -2.55 0.37
C ILE A 530 1.59 -4.05 0.18
N GLU A 531 0.63 -4.83 0.67
CA GLU A 531 0.63 -6.29 0.55
C GLU A 531 0.62 -6.76 -0.92
N LEU A 532 -0.21 -6.13 -1.78
CA LEU A 532 -0.25 -6.40 -3.22
C LEU A 532 1.07 -6.07 -3.91
N LEU A 533 1.74 -4.96 -3.54
CA LEU A 533 3.03 -4.58 -4.10
C LEU A 533 4.13 -5.61 -3.80
N PHE A 534 4.03 -6.31 -2.66
CA PHE A 534 5.03 -7.29 -2.23
C PHE A 534 4.72 -8.73 -2.66
N ARG A 535 3.47 -9.06 -3.02
CA ARG A 535 3.10 -10.39 -3.51
C ARG A 535 3.55 -10.60 -4.95
N MET A 536 3.93 -11.85 -5.28
CA MET A 536 4.07 -12.25 -6.68
C MET A 536 2.68 -12.26 -7.33
N GLU A 537 2.60 -11.74 -8.56
CA GLU A 537 1.46 -11.98 -9.44
C GLU A 537 1.40 -13.50 -9.68
N ARG A 538 0.30 -14.13 -9.30
CA ARG A 538 0.04 -15.55 -9.55
C ARG A 538 -0.42 -15.76 -10.98
#